data_1c8313e2b3faf01616fecf9c4a92a36e
#
_entry.id   1c8313e2b3faf01616fecf9c4a92a36e
#
_cell.length_a   1.000
_cell.length_b   1.000
_cell.length_c   1.000
_cell.angle_alpha   90.00
_cell.angle_beta   90.00
_cell.angle_gamma   90.00
#
_symmetry.space_group_name_H-M   'P 1'
#
loop_
_entity.id
_entity.type
_entity.pdbx_description
1 polymer ?
#
loop_
_entity_poly.entity_id
_entity_poly.type
_entity_poly.pdbx_seq_one_letter_code
_entity_poly.pdbx_strand_id
1 'polypeptide(L)'
;MCDIRLLRKADFEQFMPIINAFTRFPEEVTREQFEAWFDKMGPNVHTFVYDVDGTLHGTAKVVLEPKFSNNLAMCGHVEDVAVLPTSRNQGIARAMVDYIVKFCWESGCYKIVLDCAEGLVPLYAKSGFKSKGQEMAQYRNP
;
A
#
# COMPACT_ATOMS: atom_id res chain seq x y z
N MET A 1 5.05 -19.04 -9.49
CA MET A 1 3.89 -18.96 -8.58
C MET A 1 3.88 -17.59 -7.92
N CYS A 2 2.73 -16.99 -7.86
CA CYS A 2 2.55 -15.66 -7.28
C CYS A 2 2.28 -15.75 -5.78
N ASP A 3 2.92 -14.91 -5.01
CA ASP A 3 2.69 -14.76 -3.58
C ASP A 3 2.58 -13.28 -3.22
N ILE A 4 1.64 -12.95 -2.35
CA ILE A 4 1.57 -11.63 -1.73
C ILE A 4 2.02 -11.82 -0.29
N ARG A 5 3.12 -11.18 0.05
CA ARG A 5 3.76 -11.35 1.35
C ARG A 5 4.24 -10.02 1.91
N LEU A 6 4.61 -10.01 3.17
CA LEU A 6 5.21 -8.83 3.79
C LEU A 6 6.58 -8.49 3.18
N LEU A 7 6.83 -7.20 3.03
CA LEU A 7 8.13 -6.66 2.67
C LEU A 7 9.18 -7.07 3.70
N ARG A 8 10.40 -7.37 3.23
CA ARG A 8 11.56 -7.71 4.05
C ARG A 8 12.69 -6.72 3.78
N LYS A 9 13.60 -6.54 4.73
CA LYS A 9 14.80 -5.72 4.52
C LYS A 9 15.63 -6.18 3.32
N ALA A 10 15.65 -7.48 3.05
CA ALA A 10 16.35 -8.06 1.90
C ALA A 10 15.75 -7.66 0.55
N ASP A 11 14.55 -7.10 0.53
CA ASP A 11 13.86 -6.71 -0.71
C ASP A 11 14.30 -5.34 -1.24
N PHE A 12 15.20 -4.63 -0.58
CA PHE A 12 15.54 -3.25 -0.86
C PHE A 12 15.79 -2.98 -2.35
N GLU A 13 16.66 -3.77 -2.99
CA GLU A 13 17.06 -3.57 -4.39
C GLU A 13 15.88 -3.70 -5.36
N GLN A 14 14.93 -4.58 -5.06
CA GLN A 14 13.74 -4.78 -5.90
C GLN A 14 12.60 -3.85 -5.55
N PHE A 15 12.52 -3.41 -4.29
CA PHE A 15 11.47 -2.49 -3.83
C PHE A 15 11.66 -1.09 -4.39
N MET A 16 12.89 -0.58 -4.43
CA MET A 16 13.16 0.79 -4.86
C MET A 16 12.70 1.10 -6.30
N PRO A 17 12.89 0.22 -7.30
CA PRO A 17 12.34 0.47 -8.64
C PRO A 17 10.81 0.63 -8.67
N ILE A 18 10.08 -0.10 -7.80
CA ILE A 18 8.62 0.02 -7.71
C ILE A 18 8.24 1.38 -7.15
N ILE A 19 8.88 1.79 -6.06
CA ILE A 19 8.62 3.07 -5.40
C ILE A 19 9.05 4.25 -6.27
N ASN A 20 10.18 4.15 -6.97
CA ASN A 20 10.66 5.20 -7.87
C ASN A 20 9.71 5.45 -9.05
N ALA A 21 8.92 4.45 -9.44
CA ALA A 21 7.89 4.61 -10.45
C ALA A 21 6.62 5.29 -9.90
N PHE A 22 6.42 5.22 -8.58
CA PHE A 22 5.26 5.79 -7.88
C PHE A 22 5.51 7.22 -7.44
N THR A 23 6.73 7.52 -6.95
CA THR A 23 7.09 8.83 -6.45
C THR A 23 8.54 9.14 -6.80
N ARG A 24 8.95 10.40 -6.65
CA ARG A 24 10.30 10.84 -6.94
C ARG A 24 11.04 11.17 -5.66
N PHE A 25 12.32 10.81 -5.64
CA PHE A 25 13.25 11.22 -4.60
C PHE A 25 14.26 12.18 -5.20
N PRO A 26 14.57 13.30 -4.54
CA PRO A 26 15.61 14.21 -5.02
C PRO A 26 16.99 13.56 -5.02
N GLU A 27 17.21 12.62 -4.12
CA GLU A 27 18.44 11.85 -4.01
C GLU A 27 18.12 10.36 -3.91
N GLU A 28 19.09 9.51 -4.22
CA GLU A 28 18.92 8.07 -4.11
C GLU A 28 18.80 7.65 -2.63
N VAL A 29 17.80 6.81 -2.34
CA VAL A 29 17.60 6.29 -0.99
C VAL A 29 18.64 5.20 -0.71
N THR A 30 19.39 5.36 0.38
CA THR A 30 20.37 4.36 0.78
C THR A 30 19.71 3.17 1.49
N ARG A 31 20.42 2.05 1.57
CA ARG A 31 19.96 0.88 2.34
C ARG A 31 19.72 1.24 3.80
N GLU A 32 20.61 2.03 4.42
CA GLU A 32 20.46 2.43 5.82
C GLU A 32 19.20 3.27 6.04
N GLN A 33 18.89 4.18 5.10
CA GLN A 33 17.65 4.96 5.17
C GLN A 33 16.42 4.07 5.03
N PHE A 34 16.45 3.10 4.12
CA PHE A 34 15.39 2.13 3.94
C PHE A 34 15.16 1.30 5.20
N GLU A 35 16.24 0.77 5.79
CA GLU A 35 16.14 -0.06 7.00
C GLU A 35 15.62 0.75 8.19
N ALA A 36 16.05 2.01 8.34
CA ALA A 36 15.54 2.90 9.37
C ALA A 36 14.05 3.19 9.19
N TRP A 37 13.62 3.43 7.95
CA TRP A 37 12.18 3.57 7.64
C TRP A 37 11.42 2.28 7.95
N PHE A 38 11.95 1.14 7.55
CA PHE A 38 11.36 -0.17 7.81
C PHE A 38 11.12 -0.38 9.31
N ASP A 39 12.11 -0.04 10.13
CA ASP A 39 12.01 -0.20 11.58
C ASP A 39 11.00 0.78 12.23
N LYS A 40 10.75 1.93 11.59
CA LYS A 40 9.76 2.91 12.07
C LYS A 40 8.31 2.51 11.84
N MET A 41 8.04 1.58 10.93
CA MET A 41 6.65 1.25 10.58
C MET A 41 5.84 0.74 11.76
N GLY A 42 6.48 0.03 12.68
CA GLY A 42 5.80 -0.49 13.87
C GLY A 42 4.79 -1.59 13.57
N PRO A 43 4.02 -2.03 14.60
CA PRO A 43 3.17 -3.22 14.47
C PRO A 43 1.88 -2.99 13.68
N ASN A 44 1.44 -1.74 13.49
CA ASN A 44 0.17 -1.43 12.83
C ASN A 44 0.32 -1.05 11.36
N VAL A 45 1.54 -1.04 10.83
CA VAL A 45 1.81 -0.73 9.42
C VAL A 45 2.31 -1.99 8.74
N HIS A 46 1.61 -2.40 7.68
CA HIS A 46 1.93 -3.61 6.93
C HIS A 46 2.17 -3.24 5.46
N THR A 47 3.40 -3.41 5.00
CA THR A 47 3.75 -3.24 3.60
C THR A 47 3.84 -4.61 2.96
N PHE A 48 3.02 -4.84 1.94
CA PHE A 48 2.99 -6.09 1.18
C PHE A 48 3.66 -5.90 -0.17
N VAL A 49 4.19 -6.98 -0.70
CA VAL A 49 4.78 -7.03 -2.04
C VAL A 49 4.18 -8.18 -2.83
N TYR A 50 4.11 -7.99 -4.14
CA TYR A 50 3.64 -9.00 -5.09
C TYR A 50 4.87 -9.70 -5.67
N ASP A 51 5.09 -10.93 -5.24
CA ASP A 51 6.27 -11.73 -5.54
C ASP A 51 5.92 -12.87 -6.50
N VAL A 52 6.60 -12.91 -7.64
CA VAL A 52 6.48 -14.02 -8.59
C VAL A 52 7.84 -14.70 -8.69
N ASP A 53 7.96 -15.84 -8.05
CA ASP A 53 9.17 -16.66 -8.06
C ASP A 53 10.45 -15.88 -7.71
N GLY A 54 10.35 -14.99 -6.72
CA GLY A 54 11.48 -14.19 -6.24
C GLY A 54 11.64 -12.83 -6.91
N THR A 55 10.78 -12.48 -7.85
CA THR A 55 10.79 -11.18 -8.52
C THR A 55 9.60 -10.34 -8.05
N LEU A 56 9.86 -9.12 -7.57
CA LEU A 56 8.83 -8.22 -7.09
C LEU A 56 8.27 -7.38 -8.23
N HIS A 57 6.95 -7.28 -8.31
CA HIS A 57 6.24 -6.55 -9.37
C HIS A 57 5.38 -5.41 -8.87
N GLY A 58 5.04 -5.40 -7.60
CA GLY A 58 4.18 -4.38 -7.03
C GLY A 58 4.26 -4.35 -5.52
N THR A 59 3.71 -3.28 -4.94
CA THR A 59 3.59 -3.08 -3.50
C THR A 59 2.29 -2.39 -3.15
N ALA A 60 1.83 -2.60 -1.93
CA ALA A 60 0.74 -1.85 -1.32
C ALA A 60 0.93 -1.88 0.20
N LYS A 61 0.51 -0.80 0.85
CA LYS A 61 0.65 -0.67 2.30
C LYS A 61 -0.71 -0.49 2.93
N VAL A 62 -0.90 -0.99 4.13
CA VAL A 62 -2.07 -0.72 4.96
C VAL A 62 -1.63 -0.30 6.35
N VAL A 63 -2.27 0.76 6.85
CA VAL A 63 -2.12 1.20 8.23
C VAL A 63 -3.40 0.82 8.98
N LEU A 64 -3.27 0.03 10.03
CA LEU A 64 -4.38 -0.35 10.90
C LEU A 64 -4.46 0.63 12.05
N GLU A 65 -5.49 1.44 12.06
CA GLU A 65 -5.69 2.45 13.10
C GLU A 65 -6.70 1.97 14.13
N PRO A 66 -6.30 1.81 15.41
CA PRO A 66 -7.27 1.58 16.48
C PRO A 66 -8.15 2.82 16.66
N LYS A 67 -9.45 2.65 16.47
CA LYS A 67 -10.42 3.73 16.69
C LYS A 67 -11.02 3.63 18.08
N PHE A 68 -11.32 4.77 18.68
CA PHE A 68 -12.15 4.78 19.89
C PHE A 68 -13.64 4.60 19.53
N SER A 69 -14.05 5.14 18.39
CA SER A 69 -15.40 4.99 17.87
C SER A 69 -15.68 3.57 17.36
N ASN A 70 -16.94 3.27 17.09
CA ASN A 70 -17.40 1.99 16.55
C ASN A 70 -16.94 0.80 17.40
N ASN A 71 -17.17 0.90 18.70
CA ASN A 71 -16.83 -0.14 19.68
C ASN A 71 -15.35 -0.47 19.73
N LEU A 72 -14.50 0.54 19.62
CA LEU A 72 -13.03 0.40 19.67
C LEU A 72 -12.48 -0.47 18.52
N ALA A 73 -13.15 -0.45 17.38
CA ALA A 73 -12.75 -1.25 16.23
C ALA A 73 -11.58 -0.61 15.46
N MET A 74 -11.00 -1.38 14.56
CA MET A 74 -9.91 -0.93 13.69
C MET A 74 -10.45 -0.28 12.42
N CYS A 75 -9.70 0.69 11.87
CA CYS A 75 -9.90 1.20 10.51
C CYS A 75 -8.65 0.93 9.69
N GLY A 76 -8.80 0.35 8.51
CA GLY A 76 -7.67 0.12 7.61
C GLY A 76 -7.52 1.30 6.63
N HIS A 77 -6.29 1.81 6.50
CA HIS A 77 -5.95 2.86 5.55
C HIS A 77 -5.03 2.27 4.48
N VAL A 78 -5.52 2.14 3.24
CA VAL A 78 -4.73 1.64 2.12
C VAL A 78 -3.89 2.77 1.55
N GLU A 79 -2.59 2.55 1.44
CA GLU A 79 -1.62 3.56 1.03
C GLU A 79 -0.61 2.99 0.04
N ASP A 80 -0.02 3.85 -0.78
CA ASP A 80 1.17 3.53 -1.59
C ASP A 80 1.00 2.29 -2.48
N VAL A 81 -0.13 2.18 -3.16
CA VAL A 81 -0.37 1.09 -4.13
C VAL A 81 0.41 1.42 -5.41
N ALA A 82 1.38 0.59 -5.74
CA ALA A 82 2.25 0.82 -6.90
C ALA A 82 2.61 -0.49 -7.59
N VAL A 83 2.69 -0.45 -8.93
CA VAL A 83 3.08 -1.59 -9.77
C VAL A 83 4.17 -1.13 -10.72
N LEU A 84 5.21 -1.94 -10.92
CA LEU A 84 6.25 -1.67 -11.91
C LEU A 84 5.61 -1.34 -13.27
N PRO A 85 6.10 -0.31 -13.98
CA PRO A 85 5.54 0.04 -15.29
C PRO A 85 5.49 -1.13 -16.28
N THR A 86 6.50 -2.00 -16.26
CA THR A 86 6.58 -3.18 -17.12
C THR A 86 5.62 -4.30 -16.72
N SER A 87 5.02 -4.19 -15.55
CA SER A 87 4.09 -5.22 -15.00
C SER A 87 2.64 -4.73 -14.93
N ARG A 88 2.35 -3.54 -15.46
CA ARG A 88 1.01 -2.98 -15.46
C ARG A 88 0.06 -3.71 -16.41
N ASN A 89 -1.25 -3.51 -16.21
CA ASN A 89 -2.32 -4.11 -16.99
C ASN A 89 -2.38 -5.65 -16.90
N GLN A 90 -1.88 -6.21 -15.80
CA GLN A 90 -1.90 -7.65 -15.53
C GLN A 90 -2.75 -7.99 -14.30
N GLY A 91 -3.51 -7.02 -13.77
CA GLY A 91 -4.36 -7.23 -12.61
C GLY A 91 -3.64 -7.26 -11.27
N ILE A 92 -2.36 -6.86 -11.21
CA ILE A 92 -1.55 -6.91 -9.98
C ILE A 92 -2.08 -5.96 -8.92
N ALA A 93 -2.37 -4.70 -9.28
CA ALA A 93 -2.92 -3.73 -8.34
C ALA A 93 -4.23 -4.23 -7.73
N ARG A 94 -5.13 -4.77 -8.55
CA ARG A 94 -6.40 -5.34 -8.11
C ARG A 94 -6.18 -6.49 -7.13
N ALA A 95 -5.28 -7.41 -7.47
CA ALA A 95 -4.98 -8.56 -6.62
C ALA A 95 -4.45 -8.11 -5.24
N MET A 96 -3.56 -7.11 -5.22
CA MET A 96 -3.01 -6.58 -3.97
C MET A 96 -4.07 -5.88 -3.12
N VAL A 97 -4.94 -5.09 -3.75
CA VAL A 97 -6.03 -4.40 -3.04
C VAL A 97 -7.00 -5.43 -2.45
N ASP A 98 -7.40 -6.44 -3.24
CA ASP A 98 -8.29 -7.49 -2.76
C ASP A 98 -7.68 -8.27 -1.58
N TYR A 99 -6.37 -8.52 -1.64
CA TYR A 99 -5.63 -9.16 -0.53
C TYR A 99 -5.69 -8.31 0.74
N ILE A 100 -5.43 -6.99 0.62
CA ILE A 100 -5.47 -6.06 1.74
C ILE A 100 -6.88 -5.94 2.32
N VAL A 101 -7.90 -5.92 1.47
CA VAL A 101 -9.30 -5.88 1.94
C VAL A 101 -9.60 -7.09 2.82
N LYS A 102 -9.22 -8.29 2.37
CA LYS A 102 -9.38 -9.51 3.14
C LYS A 102 -8.58 -9.44 4.45
N PHE A 103 -7.33 -9.00 4.39
CA PHE A 103 -6.48 -8.82 5.56
C PHE A 103 -7.12 -7.88 6.59
N CYS A 104 -7.68 -6.76 6.14
CA CYS A 104 -8.34 -5.81 7.04
C CYS A 104 -9.57 -6.43 7.73
N TRP A 105 -10.43 -7.13 6.98
CA TRP A 105 -11.59 -7.78 7.60
C TRP A 105 -11.17 -8.83 8.62
N GLU A 106 -10.16 -9.61 8.32
CA GLU A 106 -9.61 -10.61 9.25
C GLU A 106 -8.94 -9.98 10.47
N SER A 107 -8.48 -8.74 10.34
CA SER A 107 -7.85 -7.98 11.43
C SER A 107 -8.85 -7.22 12.32
N GLY A 108 -10.14 -7.34 12.05
CA GLY A 108 -11.19 -6.71 12.85
C GLY A 108 -11.52 -5.28 12.44
N CYS A 109 -11.19 -4.88 11.22
CA CYS A 109 -11.58 -3.56 10.73
C CYS A 109 -13.09 -3.47 10.54
N TYR A 110 -13.67 -2.33 10.89
CA TYR A 110 -15.07 -2.03 10.54
C TYR A 110 -15.17 -1.25 9.23
N LYS A 111 -14.07 -0.65 8.80
CA LYS A 111 -14.01 0.21 7.61
C LYS A 111 -12.61 0.18 7.03
N ILE A 112 -12.54 0.31 5.70
CA ILE A 112 -11.29 0.45 4.97
C ILE A 112 -11.41 1.70 4.10
N VAL A 113 -10.43 2.58 4.14
CA VAL A 113 -10.43 3.84 3.39
C VAL A 113 -9.17 3.96 2.54
N LEU A 114 -9.28 4.72 1.46
CA LEU A 114 -8.14 5.11 0.63
C LEU A 114 -8.49 6.42 -0.07
N ASP A 115 -7.45 7.13 -0.51
CA ASP A 115 -7.57 8.27 -1.41
C ASP A 115 -7.01 7.88 -2.77
N CYS A 116 -7.61 8.37 -3.83
CA CYS A 116 -7.13 8.10 -5.18
C CYS A 116 -7.50 9.24 -6.13
N ALA A 117 -6.76 9.34 -7.24
CA ALA A 117 -7.14 10.22 -8.32
C ALA A 117 -8.47 9.76 -8.93
N GLU A 118 -9.24 10.71 -9.46
CA GLU A 118 -10.56 10.45 -10.02
C GLU A 118 -10.55 9.33 -11.07
N GLY A 119 -9.52 9.30 -11.93
CA GLY A 119 -9.37 8.26 -12.95
C GLY A 119 -9.14 6.85 -12.41
N LEU A 120 -8.79 6.71 -11.14
CA LEU A 120 -8.57 5.41 -10.49
C LEU A 120 -9.80 4.90 -9.73
N VAL A 121 -10.85 5.71 -9.62
CA VAL A 121 -12.09 5.30 -8.94
C VAL A 121 -12.64 3.98 -9.52
N PRO A 122 -12.70 3.78 -10.86
CA PRO A 122 -13.19 2.51 -11.39
C PRO A 122 -12.36 1.30 -10.95
N LEU A 123 -11.04 1.46 -10.80
CA LEU A 123 -10.15 0.38 -10.31
C LEU A 123 -10.56 -0.06 -8.91
N TYR A 124 -10.67 0.90 -8.00
CA TYR A 124 -10.99 0.61 -6.60
C TYR A 124 -12.45 0.18 -6.40
N ALA A 125 -13.35 0.68 -7.24
CA ALA A 125 -14.76 0.26 -7.22
C ALA A 125 -14.91 -1.24 -7.47
N LYS A 126 -14.05 -1.83 -8.29
CA LYS A 126 -14.03 -3.28 -8.54
C LYS A 126 -13.69 -4.10 -7.30
N SER A 127 -12.99 -3.51 -6.33
CA SER A 127 -12.70 -4.13 -5.03
C SER A 127 -13.70 -3.74 -3.94
N GLY A 128 -14.82 -3.13 -4.32
CA GLY A 128 -15.93 -2.81 -3.41
C GLY A 128 -15.88 -1.43 -2.78
N PHE A 129 -14.92 -0.58 -3.15
CA PHE A 129 -14.84 0.78 -2.64
C PHE A 129 -15.87 1.69 -3.31
N LYS A 130 -16.37 2.66 -2.55
CA LYS A 130 -17.30 3.68 -3.02
C LYS A 130 -16.78 5.06 -2.64
N SER A 131 -17.00 6.06 -3.49
CA SER A 131 -16.66 7.44 -3.17
C SER A 131 -17.45 7.92 -1.97
N LYS A 132 -16.77 8.45 -0.95
CA LYS A 132 -17.40 8.81 0.33
C LYS A 132 -17.13 10.24 0.79
N GLY A 133 -16.10 10.85 0.29
CA GLY A 133 -15.73 12.17 0.75
C GLY A 133 -14.75 12.80 -0.21
N GLN A 134 -14.11 13.82 0.26
CA GLN A 134 -13.14 14.57 -0.51
C GLN A 134 -11.84 14.67 0.27
N GLU A 135 -10.71 14.34 -0.36
CA GLU A 135 -9.41 14.54 0.23
C GLU A 135 -9.12 16.04 0.34
N MET A 136 -8.61 16.47 1.48
CA MET A 136 -8.08 17.79 1.70
C MET A 136 -6.66 17.64 2.21
N ALA A 137 -5.72 18.39 1.64
CA ALA A 137 -4.32 18.29 1.98
C ALA A 137 -3.71 19.68 2.17
N GLN A 138 -2.72 19.75 3.02
CA GLN A 138 -1.90 20.95 3.21
C GLN A 138 -0.44 20.54 3.15
N TYR A 139 0.32 21.15 2.25
CA TYR A 139 1.75 20.85 2.06
C TYR A 139 2.58 21.94 2.71
N ARG A 140 3.70 21.55 3.34
CA ARG A 140 4.63 22.51 3.95
C ARG A 140 5.25 23.44 2.89
N ASN A 141 5.59 22.87 1.74
CA ASN A 141 6.15 23.59 0.59
C ASN A 141 5.24 23.34 -0.61
N PRO A 142 4.30 24.25 -0.89
CA PRO A 142 3.35 24.11 -1.99
C PRO A 142 4.04 24.21 -3.38
#